data_88388093994dffa13c946d87d9506c60
#
_entry.id   88388093994dffa13c946d87d9506c60
#
_cell.length_a   1.000
_cell.length_b   1.000
_cell.length_c   1.000
_cell.angle_alpha   90.00
_cell.angle_beta   90.00
_cell.angle_gamma   90.00
#
_symmetry.space_group_name_H-M   'P 1'
#
loop_
_entity.id
_entity.type
_entity.pdbx_description
1 polymer ?
#
loop_
_entity_poly.entity_id
_entity_poly.type
_entity_poly.pdbx_seq_one_letter_code
_entity_poly.pdbx_strand_id
1 'polypeptide(L)'
;MSDFTPTPTPSYSGKLRNHMLMVPECIEECSGIRIFGRTIKSFVFSTDVATIASCNADAVIAVYPFTPQPRIARAIISVADMPVFCGVGGGFTSGARSVAQAMEAEHCGAYGVVLNAPVSADIMRDIRAHIDIPVVATIVSATQDTEARIAAGADILNVSAAAETPQLVAALRARHPEIPIIATGGPRDETI
;
A
#
# COMPACT_ATOMS: atom_id res chain seq x y z
N MET A 1 -11.90 -37.55 -12.34
CA MET A 1 -11.58 -36.11 -12.27
C MET A 1 -12.32 -35.48 -13.45
N SER A 2 -13.32 -34.66 -13.20
CA SER A 2 -14.07 -33.99 -14.29
C SER A 2 -13.18 -32.88 -14.85
N ASP A 3 -12.92 -32.94 -16.17
CA ASP A 3 -12.27 -31.85 -16.91
C ASP A 3 -13.19 -30.62 -16.89
N PHE A 4 -13.01 -29.76 -15.87
CA PHE A 4 -13.66 -28.49 -15.80
C PHE A 4 -12.92 -27.52 -16.73
N THR A 5 -13.46 -27.29 -17.91
CA THR A 5 -12.98 -26.20 -18.80
C THR A 5 -13.65 -24.90 -18.35
N PRO A 6 -12.90 -23.90 -17.86
CA PRO A 6 -13.50 -22.64 -17.47
C PRO A 6 -14.22 -21.98 -18.64
N THR A 7 -15.46 -21.59 -18.42
CA THR A 7 -16.20 -20.78 -19.41
C THR A 7 -15.55 -19.39 -19.50
N PRO A 8 -15.31 -18.85 -20.71
CA PRO A 8 -14.78 -17.50 -20.87
C PRO A 8 -15.64 -16.47 -20.14
N THR A 9 -15.03 -15.60 -19.35
CA THR A 9 -15.74 -14.52 -18.67
C THR A 9 -16.13 -13.46 -19.69
N PRO A 10 -17.43 -13.14 -19.85
CA PRO A 10 -17.86 -12.05 -20.75
C PRO A 10 -17.27 -10.72 -20.27
N SER A 11 -16.78 -9.90 -21.21
CA SER A 11 -16.24 -8.58 -20.92
C SER A 11 -17.12 -7.49 -21.52
N TYR A 12 -17.22 -6.37 -20.81
CA TYR A 12 -17.89 -5.16 -21.28
C TYR A 12 -16.97 -3.97 -21.11
N SER A 13 -16.90 -3.11 -22.13
CA SER A 13 -16.14 -1.85 -22.08
C SER A 13 -17.04 -0.67 -22.49
N GLY A 14 -17.05 0.37 -21.65
CA GLY A 14 -17.81 1.60 -21.93
C GLY A 14 -16.90 2.69 -22.51
N LYS A 15 -17.47 3.57 -23.37
CA LYS A 15 -16.69 4.65 -24.02
C LYS A 15 -16.06 5.63 -23.04
N LEU A 16 -16.73 5.97 -21.96
CA LEU A 16 -16.24 6.94 -20.96
C LEU A 16 -15.09 6.39 -20.11
N ARG A 17 -14.98 5.06 -19.99
CA ARG A 17 -13.91 4.42 -19.22
C ARG A 17 -12.70 3.99 -20.06
N ASN A 18 -12.75 4.19 -21.37
CA ASN A 18 -11.62 3.90 -22.26
C ASN A 18 -10.44 4.89 -22.11
N HIS A 19 -10.59 5.93 -21.31
CA HIS A 19 -9.57 6.94 -21.04
C HIS A 19 -9.07 6.91 -19.58
N MET A 20 -9.24 5.78 -18.89
CA MET A 20 -8.71 5.62 -17.54
C MET A 20 -7.17 5.64 -17.55
N LEU A 21 -6.63 6.06 -16.41
CA LEU A 21 -5.21 5.90 -16.12
C LEU A 21 -4.93 4.40 -15.91
N MET A 22 -4.13 3.82 -16.79
CA MET A 22 -3.82 2.40 -16.77
C MET A 22 -2.52 2.15 -16.04
N VAL A 23 -2.51 1.14 -15.17
CA VAL A 23 -1.25 0.62 -14.62
C VAL A 23 -0.47 -0.08 -15.73
N PRO A 24 0.88 -0.04 -15.71
CA PRO A 24 1.73 -0.76 -16.67
C PRO A 24 1.43 -2.27 -16.67
N GLU A 25 1.41 -2.89 -17.86
CA GLU A 25 1.10 -4.32 -18.01
C GLU A 25 2.09 -5.23 -17.26
N CYS A 26 3.36 -4.83 -17.13
CA CYS A 26 4.38 -5.59 -16.40
C CYS A 26 4.01 -5.85 -14.93
N ILE A 27 3.14 -5.02 -14.33
CA ILE A 27 2.65 -5.22 -12.95
C ILE A 27 1.82 -6.50 -12.83
N GLU A 28 1.18 -6.95 -13.89
CA GLU A 28 0.42 -8.20 -13.90
C GLU A 28 1.28 -9.45 -13.65
N GLU A 29 2.59 -9.37 -13.90
CA GLU A 29 3.55 -10.44 -13.62
C GLU A 29 3.88 -10.58 -12.12
N CYS A 30 3.57 -9.57 -11.31
CA CYS A 30 3.78 -9.62 -9.86
C CYS A 30 2.89 -10.68 -9.21
N SER A 31 3.41 -11.33 -8.14
CA SER A 31 2.65 -12.31 -7.34
C SER A 31 1.43 -11.67 -6.65
N GLY A 32 1.54 -10.40 -6.31
CA GLY A 32 0.55 -9.67 -5.54
C GLY A 32 0.57 -10.02 -4.05
N ILE A 33 -0.29 -9.36 -3.31
CA ILE A 33 -0.51 -9.54 -1.87
C ILE A 33 -1.98 -9.89 -1.67
N ARG A 34 -2.27 -10.93 -0.88
CA ARG A 34 -3.65 -11.30 -0.58
C ARG A 34 -4.09 -10.70 0.75
N ILE A 35 -5.06 -9.76 0.71
CA ILE A 35 -5.60 -9.06 1.88
C ILE A 35 -7.11 -9.17 1.87
N PHE A 36 -7.72 -9.66 2.95
CA PHE A 36 -9.17 -9.87 3.09
C PHE A 36 -9.81 -10.55 1.88
N GLY A 37 -9.13 -11.57 1.33
CA GLY A 37 -9.62 -12.34 0.20
C GLY A 37 -9.39 -11.72 -1.18
N ARG A 38 -8.94 -10.47 -1.28
CA ARG A 38 -8.57 -9.81 -2.54
C ARG A 38 -7.08 -9.99 -2.82
N THR A 39 -6.72 -10.24 -4.06
CA THR A 39 -5.33 -10.17 -4.53
C THR A 39 -5.08 -8.76 -5.04
N ILE A 40 -4.05 -8.10 -4.52
CA ILE A 40 -3.63 -6.73 -4.85
C ILE A 40 -2.25 -6.84 -5.47
N LYS A 41 -2.12 -6.47 -6.74
CA LYS A 41 -0.85 -6.46 -7.49
C LYS A 41 -0.34 -5.04 -7.71
N SER A 42 -1.26 -4.08 -7.83
CA SER A 42 -0.95 -2.71 -8.20
C SER A 42 -1.45 -1.71 -7.16
N PHE A 43 -0.65 -0.68 -6.93
CA PHE A 43 -1.00 0.43 -6.05
C PHE A 43 -0.83 1.76 -6.77
N VAL A 44 -1.86 2.61 -6.76
CA VAL A 44 -1.69 4.02 -7.11
C VAL A 44 -1.33 4.81 -5.86
N PHE A 45 -0.23 5.54 -5.91
CA PHE A 45 0.21 6.41 -4.83
C PHE A 45 -0.32 7.83 -5.08
N SER A 46 -1.48 8.14 -4.55
CA SER A 46 -2.15 9.43 -4.81
C SER A 46 -3.14 9.82 -3.72
N THR A 47 -3.37 11.13 -3.62
CA THR A 47 -4.48 11.72 -2.86
C THR A 47 -5.40 12.55 -3.75
N ASP A 48 -5.10 12.63 -5.04
CA ASP A 48 -5.96 13.26 -6.04
C ASP A 48 -7.13 12.32 -6.34
N VAL A 49 -8.32 12.74 -5.95
CA VAL A 49 -9.54 11.94 -6.09
C VAL A 49 -9.93 11.70 -7.55
N ALA A 50 -9.58 12.60 -8.47
CA ALA A 50 -9.85 12.40 -9.90
C ALA A 50 -8.94 11.32 -10.46
N THR A 51 -7.66 11.30 -10.08
CA THR A 51 -6.70 10.25 -10.41
C THR A 51 -7.17 8.90 -9.85
N ILE A 52 -7.54 8.86 -8.57
CA ILE A 52 -8.01 7.65 -7.89
C ILE A 52 -9.25 7.07 -8.59
N ALA A 53 -10.26 7.90 -8.83
CA ALA A 53 -11.51 7.46 -9.47
C ALA A 53 -11.34 7.06 -10.95
N SER A 54 -10.24 7.45 -11.59
CA SER A 54 -9.97 7.18 -13.01
C SER A 54 -8.88 6.15 -13.25
N CYS A 55 -8.28 5.58 -12.20
CA CYS A 55 -7.19 4.60 -12.29
C CYS A 55 -7.73 3.17 -12.15
N ASN A 56 -7.11 2.22 -12.86
CA ASN A 56 -7.42 0.80 -12.76
C ASN A 56 -6.52 0.04 -11.78
N ALA A 57 -5.76 0.72 -10.92
CA ALA A 57 -4.97 0.05 -9.89
C ALA A 57 -5.86 -0.73 -8.91
N ASP A 58 -5.32 -1.82 -8.34
CA ASP A 58 -6.05 -2.66 -7.38
C ASP A 58 -6.25 -2.00 -6.02
N ALA A 59 -5.40 -1.03 -5.66
CA ALA A 59 -5.47 -0.32 -4.38
C ALA A 59 -4.85 1.09 -4.46
N VAL A 60 -5.13 1.89 -3.43
CA VAL A 60 -4.59 3.25 -3.27
C VAL A 60 -3.69 3.30 -2.03
N ILE A 61 -2.52 3.93 -2.14
CA ILE A 61 -1.75 4.43 -1.01
C ILE A 61 -1.99 5.93 -0.88
N ALA A 62 -2.79 6.31 0.10
CA ALA A 62 -3.15 7.70 0.39
C ALA A 62 -2.20 8.29 1.43
N VAL A 63 -1.03 8.73 0.97
CA VAL A 63 0.00 9.38 1.79
C VAL A 63 0.34 10.75 1.21
N TYR A 64 0.55 11.73 2.07
CA TYR A 64 0.92 13.09 1.69
C TYR A 64 1.86 13.70 2.74
N PRO A 65 2.64 14.76 2.41
CA PRO A 65 3.73 15.25 3.25
C PRO A 65 3.28 16.11 4.44
N PHE A 66 2.00 16.10 4.78
CA PHE A 66 1.44 16.86 5.90
C PHE A 66 0.90 15.91 6.97
N THR A 67 0.59 16.45 8.15
CA THR A 67 -0.07 15.68 9.22
C THR A 67 -1.35 15.04 8.71
N PRO A 68 -1.50 13.71 8.83
CA PRO A 68 -2.71 13.01 8.42
C PRO A 68 -3.96 13.58 9.09
N GLN A 69 -5.04 13.66 8.33
CA GLN A 69 -6.32 14.18 8.80
C GLN A 69 -7.44 13.20 8.47
N PRO A 70 -8.25 12.76 9.45
CA PRO A 70 -9.33 11.79 9.23
C PRO A 70 -10.31 12.22 8.13
N ARG A 71 -10.61 13.52 8.02
CA ARG A 71 -11.51 14.04 6.97
C ARG A 71 -10.99 13.80 5.55
N ILE A 72 -9.64 13.82 5.34
CA ILE A 72 -9.03 13.53 4.04
C ILE A 72 -9.09 12.03 3.76
N ALA A 73 -8.74 11.21 4.74
CA ALA A 73 -8.85 9.75 4.63
C ALA A 73 -10.29 9.32 4.28
N ARG A 74 -11.28 9.86 4.99
CA ARG A 74 -12.71 9.60 4.71
C ARG A 74 -13.12 10.01 3.29
N ALA A 75 -12.68 11.19 2.84
CA ALA A 75 -12.99 11.67 1.49
C ALA A 75 -12.41 10.74 0.42
N ILE A 76 -11.17 10.29 0.58
CA ILE A 76 -10.53 9.36 -0.36
C ILE A 76 -11.24 8.00 -0.33
N ILE A 77 -11.50 7.44 0.85
CA ILE A 77 -12.22 6.16 1.00
C ILE A 77 -13.61 6.23 0.37
N SER A 78 -14.31 7.38 0.49
CA SER A 78 -15.66 7.54 -0.04
C SER A 78 -15.74 7.63 -1.58
N VAL A 79 -14.64 7.97 -2.26
CA VAL A 79 -14.61 8.09 -3.73
C VAL A 79 -13.86 6.94 -4.40
N ALA A 80 -13.08 6.17 -3.66
CA ALA A 80 -12.30 5.06 -4.20
C ALA A 80 -13.18 3.81 -4.37
N ASP A 81 -13.20 3.23 -5.56
CA ASP A 81 -13.82 1.94 -5.84
C ASP A 81 -12.92 0.75 -5.43
N MET A 82 -11.74 1.04 -4.93
CA MET A 82 -10.69 0.07 -4.57
C MET A 82 -10.23 0.25 -3.13
N PRO A 83 -9.56 -0.76 -2.53
CA PRO A 83 -8.96 -0.68 -1.21
C PRO A 83 -8.06 0.54 -1.01
N VAL A 84 -8.19 1.23 0.14
CA VAL A 84 -7.37 2.40 0.48
C VAL A 84 -6.48 2.10 1.68
N PHE A 85 -5.19 2.38 1.54
CA PHE A 85 -4.19 2.34 2.60
C PHE A 85 -3.88 3.76 3.03
N CYS A 86 -4.15 4.09 4.28
CA CYS A 86 -4.06 5.46 4.78
C CYS A 86 -2.74 5.74 5.49
N GLY A 87 -2.07 6.85 5.15
CA GLY A 87 -0.94 7.34 5.92
C GLY A 87 -1.36 7.80 7.32
N VAL A 88 -0.73 7.28 8.37
CA VAL A 88 -1.11 7.56 9.77
C VAL A 88 0.04 8.07 10.64
N GLY A 89 1.26 8.08 10.12
CA GLY A 89 2.42 8.55 10.88
C GLY A 89 3.70 8.61 10.07
N GLY A 90 4.70 9.21 10.69
CA GLY A 90 6.00 9.52 10.12
C GLY A 90 6.29 11.02 10.15
N GLY A 91 7.57 11.40 10.17
CA GLY A 91 7.96 12.79 10.30
C GLY A 91 7.45 13.42 11.60
N PHE A 92 6.65 14.48 11.49
CA PHE A 92 6.10 15.21 12.63
C PHE A 92 4.90 14.54 13.32
N THR A 93 4.31 13.52 12.71
CA THR A 93 3.16 12.81 13.28
C THR A 93 3.61 11.51 13.93
N SER A 94 3.56 11.47 15.27
CA SER A 94 4.10 10.37 16.06
C SER A 94 3.32 10.16 17.37
N GLY A 95 3.67 9.10 18.11
CA GLY A 95 3.10 8.78 19.42
C GLY A 95 1.59 8.51 19.37
N ALA A 96 0.87 8.88 20.42
CA ALA A 96 -0.56 8.68 20.57
C ALA A 96 -1.40 9.24 19.41
N ARG A 97 -0.90 10.27 18.72
CA ARG A 97 -1.57 10.82 17.55
C ARG A 97 -1.58 9.83 16.39
N SER A 98 -0.47 9.13 16.13
CA SER A 98 -0.41 8.10 15.08
C SER A 98 -1.32 6.92 15.40
N VAL A 99 -1.40 6.51 16.66
CA VAL A 99 -2.33 5.45 17.12
C VAL A 99 -3.78 5.88 16.87
N ALA A 100 -4.16 7.08 17.29
CA ALA A 100 -5.51 7.60 17.06
C ALA A 100 -5.87 7.69 15.57
N GLN A 101 -4.91 8.11 14.72
CA GLN A 101 -5.11 8.14 13.26
C GLN A 101 -5.27 6.73 12.66
N ALA A 102 -4.54 5.75 13.16
CA ALA A 102 -4.64 4.36 12.69
C ALA A 102 -6.01 3.76 13.04
N MET A 103 -6.46 3.92 14.26
CA MET A 103 -7.79 3.48 14.70
C MET A 103 -8.90 4.16 13.90
N GLU A 104 -8.80 5.46 13.66
CA GLU A 104 -9.78 6.20 12.88
C GLU A 104 -9.80 5.75 11.41
N ALA A 105 -8.62 5.49 10.81
CA ALA A 105 -8.54 4.97 9.44
C ALA A 105 -9.23 3.60 9.34
N GLU A 106 -8.99 2.70 10.28
CA GLU A 106 -9.64 1.40 10.36
C GLU A 106 -11.17 1.55 10.48
N HIS A 107 -11.65 2.37 11.41
CA HIS A 107 -13.08 2.63 11.58
C HIS A 107 -13.74 3.24 10.32
N CYS A 108 -12.98 3.97 9.51
CA CYS A 108 -13.46 4.50 8.24
C CYS A 108 -13.45 3.49 7.10
N GLY A 109 -12.94 2.27 7.32
CA GLY A 109 -12.89 1.20 6.32
C GLY A 109 -11.60 1.17 5.50
N ALA A 110 -10.50 1.73 5.99
CA ALA A 110 -9.18 1.54 5.37
C ALA A 110 -8.80 0.04 5.35
N TYR A 111 -8.10 -0.39 4.31
CA TYR A 111 -7.60 -1.75 4.16
C TYR A 111 -6.24 -1.96 4.82
N GLY A 112 -5.57 -0.90 5.20
CA GLY A 112 -4.32 -0.91 5.91
C GLY A 112 -3.87 0.50 6.25
N VAL A 113 -2.85 0.60 7.08
CA VAL A 113 -2.22 1.87 7.44
C VAL A 113 -0.76 1.91 7.02
N VAL A 114 -0.29 3.08 6.64
CA VAL A 114 1.09 3.29 6.16
C VAL A 114 1.83 4.19 7.14
N LEU A 115 2.99 3.70 7.58
CA LEU A 115 3.94 4.42 8.41
C LEU A 115 5.18 4.80 7.60
N ASN A 116 5.36 6.10 7.38
CA ASN A 116 6.53 6.62 6.70
C ASN A 116 7.72 6.79 7.66
N ALA A 117 8.91 6.77 7.11
CA ALA A 117 10.11 7.09 7.87
C ALA A 117 10.20 8.62 8.16
N PRO A 118 10.73 9.04 9.34
CA PRO A 118 11.09 8.18 10.46
C PRO A 118 9.89 7.84 11.36
N VAL A 119 9.82 6.60 11.81
CA VAL A 119 8.88 6.14 12.85
C VAL A 119 9.61 5.18 13.78
N SER A 120 9.38 5.26 15.09
CA SER A 120 10.00 4.35 16.05
C SER A 120 9.28 3.00 16.09
N ALA A 121 10.02 1.96 16.48
CA ALA A 121 9.48 0.62 16.71
C ALA A 121 8.39 0.61 17.80
N ASP A 122 8.49 1.47 18.81
CA ASP A 122 7.50 1.56 19.88
C ASP A 122 6.14 2.05 19.37
N ILE A 123 6.14 3.10 18.54
CA ILE A 123 4.90 3.60 17.93
C ILE A 123 4.26 2.54 17.03
N MET A 124 5.08 1.77 16.31
CA MET A 124 4.58 0.69 15.45
C MET A 124 3.93 -0.43 16.29
N ARG A 125 4.56 -0.83 17.41
CA ARG A 125 3.97 -1.79 18.35
C ARG A 125 2.67 -1.28 18.96
N ASP A 126 2.62 0.00 19.34
CA ASP A 126 1.41 0.61 19.87
C ASP A 126 0.28 0.61 18.83
N ILE A 127 0.56 0.94 17.58
CA ILE A 127 -0.43 0.88 16.52
C ILE A 127 -0.92 -0.55 16.33
N ARG A 128 0.01 -1.52 16.19
CA ARG A 128 -0.33 -2.93 15.99
C ARG A 128 -1.19 -3.50 17.11
N ALA A 129 -1.03 -3.01 18.33
CA ALA A 129 -1.83 -3.43 19.49
C ALA A 129 -3.29 -2.90 19.46
N HIS A 130 -3.60 -1.91 18.61
CA HIS A 130 -4.90 -1.22 18.61
C HIS A 130 -5.72 -1.39 17.33
N ILE A 131 -5.14 -2.00 16.28
CA ILE A 131 -5.82 -2.20 14.99
C ILE A 131 -5.66 -3.63 14.49
N ASP A 132 -6.61 -4.11 13.68
CA ASP A 132 -6.59 -5.43 13.07
C ASP A 132 -6.21 -5.41 11.58
N ILE A 133 -6.21 -4.23 10.95
CA ILE A 133 -5.80 -4.07 9.56
C ILE A 133 -4.27 -4.05 9.41
N PRO A 134 -3.71 -4.41 8.23
CA PRO A 134 -2.27 -4.47 8.00
C PRO A 134 -1.53 -3.15 8.25
N VAL A 135 -0.35 -3.27 8.87
CA VAL A 135 0.60 -2.16 9.06
C VAL A 135 1.69 -2.23 8.00
N VAL A 136 1.75 -1.21 7.14
CA VAL A 136 2.76 -1.06 6.10
C VAL A 136 3.88 -0.14 6.60
N ALA A 137 5.11 -0.65 6.63
CA ALA A 137 6.30 0.13 6.99
C ALA A 137 7.06 0.58 5.74
N THR A 138 7.28 1.88 5.59
CA THR A 138 8.06 2.41 4.47
C THR A 138 9.56 2.33 4.74
N ILE A 139 10.30 1.71 3.82
CA ILE A 139 11.75 1.55 3.80
C ILE A 139 12.32 2.42 2.69
N VAL A 140 13.17 3.38 3.04
CA VAL A 140 13.71 4.35 2.07
C VAL A 140 15.22 4.17 1.83
N SER A 141 15.88 3.31 2.60
CA SER A 141 17.32 3.01 2.41
C SER A 141 17.70 1.65 3.01
N ALA A 142 18.79 1.07 2.51
CA ALA A 142 19.35 -0.17 3.03
C ALA A 142 19.93 -0.06 4.44
N THR A 143 20.16 1.16 4.93
CA THR A 143 20.69 1.41 6.28
C THR A 143 19.62 1.38 7.36
N GLN A 144 18.33 1.32 7.00
CA GLN A 144 17.25 1.22 7.97
C GLN A 144 17.19 -0.18 8.59
N ASP A 145 16.95 -0.24 9.89
CA ASP A 145 16.75 -1.50 10.61
C ASP A 145 15.38 -2.10 10.27
N THR A 146 15.36 -2.89 9.21
CA THR A 146 14.14 -3.58 8.73
C THR A 146 13.71 -4.66 9.71
N GLU A 147 14.67 -5.36 10.35
CA GLU A 147 14.38 -6.40 11.35
C GLU A 147 13.59 -5.83 12.53
N ALA A 148 14.04 -4.68 13.06
CA ALA A 148 13.33 -4.01 14.14
C ALA A 148 11.90 -3.60 13.75
N ARG A 149 11.67 -3.24 12.48
CA ARG A 149 10.32 -2.89 11.98
C ARG A 149 9.41 -4.11 11.88
N ILE A 150 9.93 -5.21 11.34
CA ILE A 150 9.20 -6.48 11.27
C ILE A 150 8.87 -6.97 12.68
N ALA A 151 9.86 -6.98 13.57
CA ALA A 151 9.66 -7.38 14.98
C ALA A 151 8.70 -6.45 15.74
N ALA A 152 8.55 -5.21 15.29
CA ALA A 152 7.59 -4.25 15.86
C ALA A 152 6.16 -4.40 15.28
N GLY A 153 5.93 -5.30 14.33
CA GLY A 153 4.60 -5.61 13.80
C GLY A 153 4.31 -5.01 12.42
N ALA A 154 5.33 -4.74 11.61
CA ALA A 154 5.12 -4.46 10.19
C ALA A 154 4.67 -5.74 9.48
N ASP A 155 3.48 -5.73 8.89
CA ASP A 155 2.93 -6.83 8.11
C ASP A 155 3.38 -6.79 6.65
N ILE A 156 3.66 -5.59 6.14
CA ILE A 156 4.05 -5.33 4.74
C ILE A 156 5.18 -4.30 4.73
N LEU A 157 6.16 -4.49 3.86
CA LEU A 157 7.21 -3.50 3.60
C LEU A 157 6.91 -2.72 2.32
N ASN A 158 6.87 -1.39 2.39
CA ASN A 158 6.82 -0.53 1.21
C ASN A 158 8.23 0.03 0.94
N VAL A 159 8.89 -0.50 -0.08
CA VAL A 159 10.25 -0.08 -0.45
C VAL A 159 10.18 1.09 -1.43
N SER A 160 10.67 2.25 -0.98
CA SER A 160 10.67 3.51 -1.74
C SER A 160 12.04 4.17 -1.68
N ALA A 161 13.02 3.56 -2.35
CA ALA A 161 14.43 3.94 -2.33
C ALA A 161 14.91 4.51 -3.69
N ALA A 162 14.00 5.10 -4.46
CA ALA A 162 14.28 5.65 -5.79
C ALA A 162 15.02 4.64 -6.68
N ALA A 163 16.19 5.00 -7.25
CA ALA A 163 16.97 4.11 -8.12
C ALA A 163 17.49 2.84 -7.42
N GLU A 164 17.56 2.83 -6.09
CA GLU A 164 18.02 1.66 -5.32
C GLU A 164 16.88 0.67 -4.99
N THR A 165 15.63 1.02 -5.31
CA THR A 165 14.45 0.17 -4.99
C THR A 165 14.62 -1.27 -5.48
N PRO A 166 15.01 -1.57 -6.73
CA PRO A 166 15.11 -2.95 -7.20
C PRO A 166 16.13 -3.79 -6.42
N GLN A 167 17.30 -3.22 -6.15
CA GLN A 167 18.38 -3.89 -5.41
C GLN A 167 17.96 -4.14 -3.95
N LEU A 168 17.30 -3.15 -3.34
CA LEU A 168 16.82 -3.27 -1.95
C LEU A 168 15.70 -4.30 -1.84
N VAL A 169 14.76 -4.34 -2.79
CA VAL A 169 13.70 -5.36 -2.84
C VAL A 169 14.31 -6.76 -2.97
N ALA A 170 15.28 -6.97 -3.86
CA ALA A 170 15.95 -8.25 -4.02
C ALA A 170 16.66 -8.70 -2.72
N ALA A 171 17.37 -7.78 -2.06
CA ALA A 171 18.04 -8.06 -0.81
C ALA A 171 17.06 -8.38 0.34
N LEU A 172 15.94 -7.67 0.43
CA LEU A 172 14.90 -7.91 1.43
C LEU A 172 14.18 -9.24 1.16
N ARG A 173 13.84 -9.54 -0.09
CA ARG A 173 13.21 -10.80 -0.47
C ARG A 173 14.09 -12.02 -0.14
N ALA A 174 15.40 -11.91 -0.34
CA ALA A 174 16.34 -12.98 0.00
C ALA A 174 16.41 -13.25 1.51
N ARG A 175 16.28 -12.21 2.35
CA ARG A 175 16.32 -12.33 3.82
C ARG A 175 14.96 -12.67 4.43
N HIS A 176 13.87 -12.19 3.82
CA HIS A 176 12.49 -12.33 4.30
C HIS A 176 11.58 -12.84 3.18
N PRO A 177 11.66 -14.15 2.82
CA PRO A 177 10.92 -14.70 1.69
C PRO A 177 9.40 -14.63 1.86
N GLU A 178 8.92 -14.62 3.10
CA GLU A 178 7.48 -14.65 3.41
C GLU A 178 6.84 -13.27 3.56
N ILE A 179 7.63 -12.21 3.78
CA ILE A 179 7.04 -10.90 4.03
C ILE A 179 6.57 -10.25 2.71
N PRO A 180 5.34 -9.73 2.65
CA PRO A 180 4.87 -8.99 1.49
C PRO A 180 5.68 -7.71 1.28
N ILE A 181 6.04 -7.43 0.02
CA ILE A 181 6.79 -6.23 -0.36
C ILE A 181 6.01 -5.48 -1.45
N ILE A 182 5.80 -4.19 -1.21
CA ILE A 182 5.36 -3.22 -2.20
C ILE A 182 6.62 -2.50 -2.70
N ALA A 183 6.88 -2.55 -4.01
CA ALA A 183 7.96 -1.80 -4.62
C ALA A 183 7.39 -0.48 -5.17
N THR A 184 7.85 0.65 -4.64
CA THR A 184 7.50 1.95 -5.22
C THR A 184 8.46 2.23 -6.38
N GLY A 185 7.94 2.17 -7.58
CA GLY A 185 8.70 2.36 -8.81
C GLY A 185 9.05 3.81 -9.08
N GLY A 186 9.96 4.01 -10.04
CA GLY A 186 10.31 5.31 -10.57
C GLY A 186 9.33 5.79 -11.66
N PRO A 187 9.66 6.87 -12.36
CA PRO A 187 8.80 7.49 -13.36
C PRO A 187 8.77 6.76 -14.72
N ARG A 188 9.38 5.59 -14.83
CA ARG A 188 9.48 4.80 -16.06
C ARG A 188 9.12 3.35 -15.78
N ASP A 189 8.52 2.69 -16.77
CA ASP A 189 8.13 1.28 -16.68
C ASP A 189 9.31 0.35 -16.40
N GLU A 190 10.50 0.67 -16.93
CA GLU A 190 11.71 -0.13 -16.69
C GLU A 190 12.23 -0.05 -15.25
N THR A 191 11.67 0.84 -14.42
CA THR A 191 12.05 1.02 -13.01
C THR A 191 11.00 0.49 -12.03
N ILE A 192 9.96 -0.16 -12.54
CA ILE A 192 8.94 -0.85 -11.77
C ILE A 192 9.34 -2.32 -11.65
#